data_29a670e43bc04f57d103a4adaa03e1ad
#
_entry.id   29a670e43bc04f57d103a4adaa03e1ad
#
_cell.length_a   1.000
_cell.length_b   1.000
_cell.length_c   1.000
_cell.angle_alpha   90.00
_cell.angle_beta   90.00
_cell.angle_gamma   90.00
#
_symmetry.space_group_name_H-M   'P 1'
#
loop_
_entity.id
_entity.type
_entity.pdbx_description
1 polymer ?
#
loop_
_entity_poly.entity_id
_entity_poly.type
_entity_poly.pdbx_seq_one_letter_code
_entity_poly.pdbx_strand_id
1 'polypeptide(L)'
;MFLSTYENKLDKKGRVSVPASYRSYLSNLGYNGVICYPSFNHQCLEAWPQDRIEKITNAIDNLNPFEEKKDYFATSILSESINLQFDSEGRILITEKLLRHAKIKNSMLFVGQGKTFQIWEPTSFEKFRVTARKKSNINRANLKWEQKLNN
;
A
#
# COMPACT_ATOMS: atom_id res chain seq x y z
N MET A 1 -4.71 9.05 -9.21
CA MET A 1 -3.62 8.18 -8.74
C MET A 1 -3.05 8.71 -7.43
N PHE A 2 -2.27 7.89 -6.74
CA PHE A 2 -1.67 8.26 -5.47
C PHE A 2 -0.26 8.79 -5.72
N LEU A 3 -0.05 10.05 -5.43
CA LEU A 3 1.23 10.74 -5.56
C LEU A 3 1.59 11.44 -4.25
N SER A 4 2.84 11.84 -4.14
CA SER A 4 3.37 12.59 -3.00
C SER A 4 3.41 11.78 -1.70
N THR A 5 3.98 12.39 -0.70
CA THR A 5 4.12 11.85 0.66
C THR A 5 3.48 12.82 1.63
N TYR A 6 2.65 12.29 2.52
CA TYR A 6 1.95 13.08 3.55
C TYR A 6 2.15 12.45 4.92
N GLU A 7 2.42 13.27 5.92
CA GLU A 7 2.55 12.82 7.31
C GLU A 7 1.30 13.19 8.09
N ASN A 8 0.69 12.22 8.76
CA ASN A 8 -0.45 12.42 9.63
C ASN A 8 -0.25 11.70 10.96
N LYS A 9 -0.86 12.25 12.01
CA LYS A 9 -0.75 11.70 13.37
C LYS A 9 -1.79 10.62 13.61
N LEU A 10 -1.35 9.56 14.29
CA LEU A 10 -2.21 8.54 14.84
C LEU A 10 -2.85 9.04 16.13
N ASP A 11 -4.16 8.92 16.27
CA ASP A 11 -4.82 9.24 17.53
C ASP A 11 -4.74 8.08 18.53
N LYS A 12 -5.20 8.32 19.77
CA LYS A 12 -5.12 7.32 20.84
C LYS A 12 -5.97 6.08 20.58
N LYS A 13 -6.95 6.17 19.68
CA LYS A 13 -7.85 5.07 19.32
C LYS A 13 -7.37 4.28 18.08
N GLY A 14 -6.21 4.64 17.51
CA GLY A 14 -5.69 4.00 16.32
C GLY A 14 -6.24 4.54 15.01
N ARG A 15 -6.89 5.72 15.04
CA ARG A 15 -7.42 6.37 13.83
C ARG A 15 -6.42 7.35 13.27
N VAL A 16 -6.41 7.47 11.96
CA VAL A 16 -5.57 8.42 11.22
C VAL A 16 -6.34 8.96 10.03
N SER A 17 -6.19 10.26 9.75
CA SER A 17 -6.75 10.87 8.56
C SER A 17 -5.97 10.44 7.33
N VAL A 18 -6.69 9.97 6.31
CA VAL A 18 -6.11 9.68 5.00
C VAL A 18 -6.03 11.01 4.21
N PRO A 19 -4.93 11.27 3.47
CA PRO A 19 -4.82 12.49 2.68
C PRO A 19 -6.04 12.72 1.78
N ALA A 20 -6.49 13.97 1.71
CA ALA A 20 -7.70 14.32 0.96
C ALA A 20 -7.62 13.92 -0.52
N SER A 21 -6.45 14.08 -1.15
CA SER A 21 -6.23 13.68 -2.54
C SER A 21 -6.35 12.17 -2.73
N TYR A 22 -5.92 11.37 -1.76
CA TYR A 22 -6.06 9.92 -1.79
C TYR A 22 -7.52 9.50 -1.64
N ARG A 23 -8.25 10.13 -0.73
CA ARG A 23 -9.69 9.90 -0.55
C ARG A 23 -10.49 10.26 -1.80
N SER A 24 -10.16 11.39 -2.43
CA SER A 24 -10.81 11.81 -3.68
C SER A 24 -10.59 10.80 -4.80
N TYR A 25 -9.38 10.30 -4.95
CA TYR A 25 -9.09 9.28 -5.95
C TYR A 25 -9.90 8.00 -5.72
N LEU A 26 -9.95 7.52 -4.48
CA LEU A 26 -10.74 6.35 -4.11
C LEU A 26 -12.24 6.57 -4.31
N SER A 27 -12.74 7.74 -3.95
CA SER A 27 -14.15 8.11 -4.13
C SER A 27 -14.53 8.13 -5.61
N ASN A 28 -13.68 8.67 -6.48
CA ASN A 28 -13.88 8.67 -7.93
C ASN A 28 -13.94 7.26 -8.53
N LEU A 29 -13.28 6.29 -7.89
CA LEU A 29 -13.38 4.88 -8.25
C LEU A 29 -14.61 4.19 -7.63
N GLY A 30 -15.38 4.88 -6.80
CA GLY A 30 -16.54 4.34 -6.11
C GLY A 30 -16.24 3.63 -4.80
N TYR A 31 -15.07 3.86 -4.21
CA TYR A 31 -14.65 3.19 -2.97
C TYR A 31 -14.69 4.14 -1.77
N ASN A 32 -15.16 3.64 -0.65
CA ASN A 32 -15.20 4.37 0.63
C ASN A 32 -14.18 3.79 1.63
N GLY A 33 -13.06 3.39 1.15
CA GLY A 33 -12.01 2.80 1.97
C GLY A 33 -10.88 2.23 1.14
N VAL A 34 -10.02 1.49 1.80
CA VAL A 34 -8.84 0.89 1.18
C VAL A 34 -8.54 -0.45 1.85
N ILE A 35 -7.94 -1.36 1.12
CA ILE A 35 -7.53 -2.66 1.66
C ILE A 35 -6.05 -2.59 2.01
N CYS A 36 -5.72 -2.89 3.26
CA CYS A 36 -4.36 -2.87 3.77
C CYS A 36 -3.88 -4.27 4.14
N TYR A 37 -2.62 -4.54 3.84
CA TYR A 37 -1.94 -5.74 4.32
C TYR A 37 -0.47 -5.44 4.62
N PRO A 38 0.18 -6.23 5.50
CA PRO A 38 1.58 -6.03 5.81
C PRO A 38 2.45 -6.39 4.61
N SER A 39 3.30 -5.46 4.17
CA SER A 39 4.23 -5.72 3.06
C SER A 39 5.19 -6.85 3.43
N PHE A 40 5.42 -7.78 2.52
CA PHE A 40 6.45 -8.80 2.72
C PHE A 40 7.82 -8.37 2.16
N ASN A 41 7.87 -7.27 1.42
CA ASN A 41 9.13 -6.72 0.90
C ASN A 41 9.76 -5.70 1.86
N HIS A 42 8.92 -5.02 2.64
CA HIS A 42 9.34 -3.91 3.49
C HIS A 42 8.58 -3.93 4.81
N GLN A 43 9.11 -3.23 5.79
CA GLN A 43 8.47 -3.07 7.10
C GLN A 43 7.45 -1.92 7.06
N CYS A 44 6.49 -2.02 6.14
CA CYS A 44 5.43 -1.05 5.94
C CYS A 44 4.11 -1.74 5.64
N LEU A 45 3.06 -0.97 5.45
CA LEU A 45 1.76 -1.45 5.02
C LEU A 45 1.55 -1.14 3.55
N GLU A 46 1.01 -2.10 2.81
CA GLU A 46 0.51 -1.89 1.47
C GLU A 46 -0.97 -1.50 1.56
N ALA A 47 -1.37 -0.47 0.83
CA ALA A 47 -2.74 0.03 0.80
C ALA A 47 -3.23 0.07 -0.65
N TRP A 48 -4.18 -0.78 -0.96
CA TRP A 48 -4.61 -1.04 -2.31
C TRP A 48 -6.12 -0.80 -2.48
N PRO A 49 -6.54 -0.11 -3.54
CA PRO A 49 -7.95 -0.09 -3.92
C PRO A 49 -8.47 -1.50 -4.22
N GLN A 50 -9.78 -1.67 -4.10
CA GLN A 50 -10.41 -2.98 -4.29
C GLN A 50 -10.11 -3.60 -5.66
N ASP A 51 -10.12 -2.83 -6.73
CA ASP A 51 -9.82 -3.31 -8.08
C ASP A 51 -8.40 -3.90 -8.21
N ARG A 52 -7.44 -3.35 -7.45
CA ARG A 52 -6.06 -3.87 -7.44
C ARG A 52 -5.96 -5.17 -6.66
N ILE A 53 -6.67 -5.28 -5.55
CA ILE A 53 -6.76 -6.56 -4.79
C ILE A 53 -7.43 -7.64 -5.64
N GLU A 54 -8.45 -7.30 -6.40
CA GLU A 54 -9.09 -8.25 -7.33
C GLU A 54 -8.11 -8.76 -8.39
N LYS A 55 -7.26 -7.89 -8.92
CA LYS A 55 -6.22 -8.31 -9.88
C LYS A 55 -5.22 -9.30 -9.28
N ILE A 56 -4.73 -9.04 -8.07
CA ILE A 56 -3.80 -9.96 -7.42
C ILE A 56 -4.50 -11.26 -7.01
N THR A 57 -5.76 -11.18 -6.60
CA THR A 57 -6.58 -12.37 -6.29
C THR A 57 -6.73 -13.26 -7.52
N ASN A 58 -7.03 -12.68 -8.67
CA ASN A 58 -7.13 -13.41 -9.94
C ASN A 58 -5.78 -14.02 -10.32
N ALA A 59 -4.68 -13.30 -10.15
CA ALA A 59 -3.34 -13.81 -10.43
C ALA A 59 -2.99 -15.02 -9.55
N ILE A 60 -3.33 -14.96 -8.27
CA ILE A 60 -3.12 -16.07 -7.32
C ILE A 60 -4.02 -17.26 -7.71
N ASP A 61 -5.27 -17.00 -8.07
CA ASP A 61 -6.23 -18.02 -8.42
C ASP A 61 -5.85 -18.78 -9.72
N ASN A 62 -5.11 -18.13 -10.60
CA ASN A 62 -4.58 -18.74 -11.82
C ASN A 62 -3.33 -19.60 -11.61
N LEU A 63 -2.76 -19.61 -10.43
CA LEU A 63 -1.68 -20.53 -10.10
C LEU A 63 -2.21 -21.95 -9.99
N ASN A 64 -1.32 -22.93 -10.23
CA ASN A 64 -1.68 -24.34 -10.07
C ASN A 64 -2.12 -24.59 -8.61
N PRO A 65 -3.35 -25.12 -8.39
CA PRO A 65 -3.89 -25.31 -7.03
C PRO A 65 -3.08 -26.32 -6.19
N PHE A 66 -2.24 -27.13 -6.79
CA PHE A 66 -1.38 -28.11 -6.10
C PHE A 66 0.03 -27.57 -5.82
N GLU A 67 0.36 -26.35 -6.26
CA GLU A 67 1.63 -25.71 -5.94
C GLU A 67 1.57 -24.98 -4.60
N GLU A 68 2.60 -25.15 -3.78
CA GLU A 68 2.71 -24.47 -2.50
C GLU A 68 2.73 -22.94 -2.61
N LYS A 69 3.24 -22.40 -3.73
CA LYS A 69 3.28 -20.96 -4.02
C LYS A 69 1.91 -20.30 -3.89
N LYS A 70 0.84 -20.98 -4.33
CA LYS A 70 -0.52 -20.45 -4.23
C LYS A 70 -0.89 -20.19 -2.77
N ASP A 71 -0.63 -21.14 -1.89
CA ASP A 71 -0.91 -21.01 -0.47
C ASP A 71 -0.06 -19.91 0.17
N TYR A 72 1.20 -19.79 -0.21
CA TYR A 72 2.09 -18.76 0.31
C TYR A 72 1.60 -17.36 -0.04
N PHE A 73 1.25 -17.11 -1.28
CA PHE A 73 0.73 -15.81 -1.72
C PHE A 73 -0.65 -15.50 -1.13
N ALA A 74 -1.55 -16.47 -1.15
CA ALA A 74 -2.88 -16.31 -0.59
C ALA A 74 -2.80 -15.99 0.92
N THR A 75 -1.93 -16.65 1.65
CA THR A 75 -1.74 -16.42 3.08
C THR A 75 -1.08 -15.08 3.36
N SER A 76 -0.01 -14.76 2.67
CA SER A 76 0.76 -13.52 2.93
C SER A 76 0.02 -12.25 2.52
N ILE A 77 -0.84 -12.31 1.52
CA ILE A 77 -1.56 -11.16 1.00
C ILE A 77 -3.03 -11.20 1.42
N LEU A 78 -3.76 -12.22 1.01
CA LEU A 78 -5.21 -12.22 1.15
C LEU A 78 -5.66 -12.47 2.59
N SER A 79 -5.07 -13.45 3.29
CA SER A 79 -5.46 -13.74 4.68
C SER A 79 -5.04 -12.63 5.65
N GLU A 80 -4.04 -11.84 5.30
CA GLU A 80 -3.55 -10.72 6.11
C GLU A 80 -4.20 -9.37 5.74
N SER A 81 -5.01 -9.34 4.69
CA SER A 81 -5.67 -8.13 4.21
C SER A 81 -6.86 -7.75 5.08
N ILE A 82 -6.99 -6.46 5.36
CA ILE A 82 -8.10 -5.90 6.12
C ILE A 82 -8.71 -4.76 5.30
N ASN A 83 -10.03 -4.77 5.15
CA ASN A 83 -10.76 -3.67 4.53
C ASN A 83 -10.96 -2.56 5.56
N LEU A 84 -10.30 -1.42 5.35
CA LEU A 84 -10.38 -0.26 6.22
C LEU A 84 -11.29 0.79 5.59
N GLN A 85 -12.45 1.00 6.19
CA GLN A 85 -13.45 1.96 5.70
C GLN A 85 -13.25 3.34 6.30
N PHE A 86 -13.53 4.38 5.52
CA PHE A 86 -13.48 5.74 6.01
C PHE A 86 -14.66 6.01 6.96
N ASP A 87 -14.37 6.68 8.07
CA ASP A 87 -15.41 7.28 8.90
C ASP A 87 -15.89 8.60 8.27
N SER A 88 -16.84 9.27 8.94
CA SER A 88 -17.43 10.53 8.45
C SER A 88 -16.40 11.67 8.30
N GLU A 89 -15.25 11.57 8.95
CA GLU A 89 -14.17 12.56 8.91
C GLU A 89 -12.99 12.14 8.01
N GLY A 90 -13.14 11.07 7.24
CA GLY A 90 -12.10 10.59 6.33
C GLY A 90 -10.93 9.90 7.01
N ARG A 91 -11.17 9.33 8.20
CA ARG A 91 -10.17 8.58 8.94
C ARG A 91 -10.37 7.10 8.75
N ILE A 92 -9.29 6.34 8.88
CA ILE A 92 -9.30 4.89 8.97
C ILE A 92 -8.81 4.45 10.35
N LEU A 93 -9.32 3.31 10.81
CA LEU A 93 -8.87 2.67 12.04
C LEU A 93 -7.88 1.56 11.67
N ILE A 94 -6.61 1.77 11.99
CA ILE A 94 -5.57 0.78 11.72
C ILE A 94 -5.45 -0.16 12.91
N THR A 95 -5.46 -1.46 12.66
CA THR A 95 -5.37 -2.46 13.71
C THR A 95 -3.99 -2.45 14.37
N GLU A 96 -3.93 -2.85 15.62
CA GLU A 96 -2.68 -2.93 16.36
C GLU A 96 -1.67 -3.88 15.69
N LYS A 97 -2.15 -4.96 15.11
CA LYS A 97 -1.32 -5.92 14.36
C LYS A 97 -0.59 -5.25 13.20
N LEU A 98 -1.29 -4.43 12.40
CA LEU A 98 -0.71 -3.69 11.30
C LEU A 98 0.27 -2.63 11.78
N LEU A 99 -0.09 -1.88 12.82
CA LEU A 99 0.78 -0.87 13.42
C LEU A 99 2.10 -1.47 13.92
N ARG A 100 2.05 -2.64 14.55
CA ARG A 100 3.24 -3.34 15.03
C ARG A 100 4.15 -3.81 13.89
N HIS A 101 3.56 -4.34 12.82
CA HIS A 101 4.34 -4.74 11.65
C HIS A 101 5.16 -3.59 11.09
N ALA A 102 4.55 -2.43 10.95
CA ALA A 102 5.19 -1.23 10.41
C ALA A 102 5.95 -0.41 11.47
N LYS A 103 5.94 -0.82 12.73
CA LYS A 103 6.55 -0.12 13.88
C LYS A 103 6.05 1.33 14.04
N ILE A 104 4.79 1.57 13.72
CA ILE A 104 4.16 2.87 13.83
C ILE A 104 3.66 3.09 15.26
N LYS A 105 4.00 4.24 15.85
CA LYS A 105 3.60 4.60 17.20
C LYS A 105 2.81 5.90 17.28
N ASN A 106 3.31 6.98 16.69
CA ASN A 106 2.76 8.34 16.87
C ASN A 106 2.26 8.95 15.57
N SER A 107 3.02 8.84 14.51
CA SER A 107 2.67 9.37 13.19
C SER A 107 3.08 8.40 12.10
N MET A 108 2.54 8.61 10.93
CA MET A 108 2.82 7.76 9.77
C MET A 108 2.90 8.57 8.49
N LEU A 109 3.62 8.06 7.53
CA LEU A 109 3.69 8.61 6.18
C LEU A 109 2.80 7.81 5.25
N PHE A 110 1.99 8.54 4.49
CA PHE A 110 1.26 8.02 3.34
C PHE A 110 2.12 8.27 2.10
N VAL A 111 2.56 7.21 1.45
CA VAL A 111 3.55 7.28 0.36
C VAL A 111 2.90 6.80 -0.94
N GLY A 112 2.68 7.72 -1.87
CA GLY A 112 2.05 7.41 -3.15
C GLY A 112 2.92 6.50 -4.03
N GLN A 113 2.29 5.49 -4.62
CA GLN A 113 2.94 4.53 -5.51
C GLN A 113 2.20 4.41 -6.86
N GLY A 114 1.43 5.44 -7.23
CA GLY A 114 0.65 5.46 -8.47
C GLY A 114 -0.73 4.86 -8.30
N LYS A 115 -0.91 3.59 -8.55
CA LYS A 115 -2.21 2.89 -8.40
C LYS A 115 -2.47 2.38 -6.99
N THR A 116 -1.49 2.41 -6.13
CA THR A 116 -1.53 2.00 -4.72
C THR A 116 -0.78 3.01 -3.88
N PHE A 117 -0.81 2.86 -2.57
CA PHE A 117 0.08 3.61 -1.69
C PHE A 117 0.58 2.74 -0.54
N GLN A 118 1.59 3.22 0.14
CA GLN A 118 2.16 2.55 1.30
C GLN A 118 2.01 3.43 2.54
N ILE A 119 2.01 2.81 3.70
CA ILE A 119 2.00 3.50 4.98
C ILE A 119 3.25 3.08 5.76
N TRP A 120 4.07 4.07 6.13
CA TRP A 120 5.37 3.88 6.75
C TRP A 120 5.50 4.62 8.07
N GLU A 121 6.32 4.08 8.95
CA GLU A 121 6.89 4.86 10.05
C GLU A 121 7.89 5.87 9.47
N PRO A 122 7.88 7.15 9.93
CA PRO A 122 8.66 8.21 9.26
C PRO A 122 10.16 7.97 9.17
N THR A 123 10.80 7.50 10.25
CA THR A 123 12.25 7.25 10.27
C THR A 123 12.64 6.09 9.37
N SER A 124 11.85 5.03 9.38
CA SER A 124 12.05 3.86 8.51
C SER A 124 11.93 4.22 7.03
N PHE A 125 10.96 5.06 6.69
CA PHE A 125 10.78 5.52 5.32
C PHE A 125 11.95 6.36 4.84
N GLU A 126 12.47 7.27 5.68
CA GLU A 126 13.60 8.13 5.28
C GLU A 126 14.83 7.30 4.92
N LYS A 127 15.12 6.25 5.68
CA LYS A 127 16.20 5.31 5.36
C LYS A 127 15.97 4.62 4.02
N PHE A 128 14.74 4.14 3.80
CA PHE A 128 14.38 3.48 2.55
C PHE A 128 14.45 4.45 1.36
N ARG A 129 13.97 5.69 1.54
CA ARG A 129 13.97 6.71 0.50
C ARG A 129 15.39 6.98 -0.03
N VAL A 130 16.37 7.10 0.86
CA VAL A 130 17.77 7.31 0.49
C VAL A 130 18.29 6.12 -0.34
N THR A 131 18.03 4.92 0.11
CA THR A 131 18.43 3.68 -0.61
C THR A 131 17.73 3.59 -1.97
N ALA A 132 16.43 3.88 -2.02
CA ALA A 132 15.64 3.83 -3.25
C ALA A 132 16.19 4.80 -4.31
N ARG A 133 16.58 6.00 -3.91
CA ARG A 133 17.15 6.99 -4.83
C ARG A 133 18.47 6.52 -5.43
N LYS A 134 19.35 5.96 -4.61
CA LYS A 134 20.64 5.41 -5.08
C LYS A 134 20.44 4.26 -6.05
N LYS A 135 19.56 3.31 -5.69
CA LYS A 135 19.26 2.15 -6.54
C LYS A 135 18.55 2.54 -7.82
N SER A 136 17.70 3.55 -7.81
CA SER A 136 17.05 4.08 -9.00
C SER A 136 18.07 4.65 -9.99
N ASN A 137 19.07 5.38 -9.51
CA ASN A 137 20.14 5.89 -10.36
C ASN A 137 20.94 4.77 -11.03
N ILE A 138 21.23 3.70 -10.32
CA ILE A 138 21.96 2.53 -10.85
C ILE A 138 21.10 1.78 -11.88
N ASN A 139 19.80 1.66 -11.65
CA ASN A 139 18.88 0.83 -12.43
C ASN A 139 18.03 1.62 -13.44
N ARG A 140 18.28 2.90 -13.64
CA ARG A 140 17.44 3.77 -14.49
C ARG A 140 17.26 3.27 -15.92
N ALA A 141 18.25 2.57 -16.46
CA ALA A 141 18.16 1.99 -17.80
C ALA A 141 17.12 0.86 -17.92
N ASN A 142 16.70 0.28 -16.80
CA ASN A 142 15.67 -0.77 -16.77
C ASN A 142 14.25 -0.21 -16.86
N LEU A 143 14.07 1.10 -16.65
CA LEU A 143 12.76 1.74 -16.75
C LEU A 143 12.48 2.11 -18.20
N LYS A 144 11.61 1.34 -18.83
CA LYS A 144 11.12 1.56 -20.20
C LYS A 144 9.77 2.25 -20.12
N TRP A 145 9.76 3.55 -20.32
CA TRP A 145 8.57 4.38 -20.21
C TRP A 145 7.92 4.71 -21.55
N GLU A 146 8.65 4.53 -22.67
CA GLU A 146 8.10 4.63 -24.01
C GLU A 146 7.75 3.24 -24.52
N GLN A 147 6.48 3.02 -24.78
CA GLN A 147 6.07 1.86 -25.58
C GLN A 147 6.29 2.23 -27.04
N LYS A 148 7.19 1.53 -27.70
CA LYS A 148 7.19 1.53 -29.18
C LYS A 148 5.86 0.93 -29.59
N LEU A 149 4.99 1.76 -30.18
CA LEU A 149 3.85 1.26 -30.93
C LEU A 149 4.42 0.44 -32.08
N ASN A 150 4.44 -0.86 -31.93
CA ASN A 150 4.72 -1.75 -33.04
C ASN A 150 3.48 -1.70 -33.94
N ASN A 151 3.63 -0.99 -35.04
CA ASN A 151 2.71 -1.07 -36.15
C ASN A 151 2.79 -2.44 -36.80
#